data_3d5b4dee21053bdceb789ae633754cb7
#
_entry.id   3d5b4dee21053bdceb789ae633754cb7
#
_cell.length_a   1.000
_cell.length_b   1.000
_cell.length_c   1.000
_cell.angle_alpha   90.00
_cell.angle_beta   90.00
_cell.angle_gamma   90.00
#
_symmetry.space_group_name_H-M   'P 1'
#
loop_
_entity.id
_entity.type
_entity.pdbx_description
1 polymer ?
#
loop_
_entity_poly.entity_id
_entity_poly.type
_entity_poly.pdbx_seq_one_letter_code
_entity_poly.pdbx_strand_id
1 'polypeptide(L)'
;GVVLTIIALVPVIRWRNEKPTVEGKQNTEGTFKAAVNLVKRPGIMAAIYISLAISSVADVLVVFLPLFGTENNFSPYAIGAILAIRAGTTMLSRLFLGRLSNRFSTFQLLWWSTIISTLCCVAMAFAHTPITLGAIVFVAGFSLGVGQPLTMSLVSQKTESSERAMAVSARLMGNRFGQFLVPAVAGSLAAASGAGAVFIGLAVLLATSIFSVKRN
;
A
#
# COMPACT_ATOMS: atom_id res chain seq x y z
N GLY A 1 -14.37 -20.89 16.78
CA GLY A 1 -14.90 -19.75 16.00
C GLY A 1 -16.02 -18.99 16.73
N VAL A 2 -17.09 -19.67 17.18
CA VAL A 2 -18.32 -19.05 17.73
C VAL A 2 -18.06 -18.28 19.04
N VAL A 3 -17.24 -18.79 19.93
CA VAL A 3 -16.93 -18.16 21.24
C VAL A 3 -16.20 -16.80 21.05
N LEU A 4 -15.25 -16.73 20.11
CA LEU A 4 -14.53 -15.47 19.78
C LEU A 4 -15.48 -14.42 19.17
N THR A 5 -16.46 -14.87 18.38
CA THR A 5 -17.47 -13.96 17.79
C THR A 5 -18.38 -13.40 18.86
N ILE A 6 -18.77 -14.19 19.85
CA ILE A 6 -19.63 -13.74 20.97
C ILE A 6 -18.85 -12.76 21.87
N ILE A 7 -17.58 -13.01 22.16
CA ILE A 7 -16.72 -12.09 22.95
C ILE A 7 -16.54 -10.76 22.22
N ALA A 8 -16.43 -10.76 20.89
CA ALA A 8 -16.33 -9.54 20.08
C ALA A 8 -17.64 -8.76 19.99
N LEU A 9 -18.80 -9.41 20.15
CA LEU A 9 -20.12 -8.77 20.13
C LEU A 9 -20.44 -7.97 21.40
N VAL A 10 -19.90 -8.37 22.55
CA VAL A 10 -20.20 -7.72 23.85
C VAL A 10 -19.82 -6.23 23.87
N PRO A 11 -18.59 -5.81 23.45
CA PRO A 11 -18.26 -4.39 23.37
C PRO A 11 -19.08 -3.63 22.31
N VAL A 12 -19.45 -4.27 21.21
CA VAL A 12 -20.26 -3.64 20.14
C VAL A 12 -21.67 -3.34 20.62
N ILE A 13 -22.28 -4.23 21.39
CA ILE A 13 -23.62 -4.03 21.98
C ILE A 13 -23.57 -2.91 23.04
N ARG A 14 -22.50 -2.83 23.80
CA ARG A 14 -22.32 -1.78 24.82
C ARG A 14 -22.08 -0.40 24.20
N TRP A 15 -21.38 -0.34 23.06
CA TRP A 15 -21.12 0.90 22.30
C TRP A 15 -22.36 1.43 21.57
N ARG A 16 -23.33 0.56 21.24
CA ARG A 16 -24.60 0.95 20.58
C ARG A 16 -25.47 1.87 21.43
N ASN A 17 -25.23 1.94 22.74
CA ASN A 17 -26.00 2.81 23.66
C ASN A 17 -25.45 4.23 23.79
N GLU A 18 -24.28 4.52 23.24
CA GLU A 18 -23.83 5.91 23.09
C GLU A 18 -24.49 6.51 21.86
N LYS A 19 -25.49 7.37 22.09
CA LYS A 19 -26.13 8.12 21.00
C LYS A 19 -25.03 8.93 20.30
N PRO A 20 -24.85 8.75 18.97
CA PRO A 20 -23.96 9.62 18.23
C PRO A 20 -24.53 11.04 18.33
N THR A 21 -23.79 11.96 18.90
CA THR A 21 -24.07 13.39 18.82
C THR A 21 -23.87 13.78 17.34
N VAL A 22 -24.94 13.63 16.55
CA VAL A 22 -24.96 14.13 15.17
C VAL A 22 -25.24 15.63 15.28
N GLU A 23 -24.22 16.39 15.58
CA GLU A 23 -24.24 17.83 15.37
C GLU A 23 -24.01 18.12 13.87
N GLY A 24 -25.01 18.73 13.30
CA GLY A 24 -24.92 19.48 12.05
C GLY A 24 -25.30 18.69 10.80
N LYS A 25 -26.36 19.12 10.15
CA LYS A 25 -26.61 18.95 8.71
C LYS A 25 -25.37 19.46 7.96
N GLN A 26 -24.41 18.60 7.73
CA GLN A 26 -23.27 18.92 6.84
C GLN A 26 -23.85 19.09 5.45
N ASN A 27 -23.72 20.30 4.93
CA ASN A 27 -24.07 20.65 3.56
C ASN A 27 -23.20 19.78 2.64
N THR A 28 -23.73 18.69 2.11
CA THR A 28 -22.98 17.65 1.40
C THR A 28 -22.22 18.22 0.20
N GLU A 29 -22.77 19.24 -0.47
CA GLU A 29 -22.11 19.94 -1.56
C GLU A 29 -20.89 20.76 -1.08
N GLY A 30 -20.99 21.41 0.08
CA GLY A 30 -19.86 22.15 0.67
C GLY A 30 -18.74 21.22 1.10
N THR A 31 -19.08 20.07 1.69
CA THR A 31 -18.12 19.05 2.12
C THR A 31 -17.39 18.40 0.92
N PHE A 32 -18.10 18.11 -0.16
CA PHE A 32 -17.49 17.56 -1.37
C PHE A 32 -16.51 18.54 -2.04
N LYS A 33 -16.91 19.82 -2.17
CA LYS A 33 -16.02 20.87 -2.69
C LYS A 33 -14.77 21.06 -1.81
N ALA A 34 -14.94 21.04 -0.49
CA ALA A 34 -13.84 21.10 0.46
C ALA A 34 -12.88 19.91 0.30
N ALA A 35 -13.41 18.68 0.15
CA ALA A 35 -12.60 17.48 -0.08
C ALA A 35 -11.81 17.56 -1.39
N VAL A 36 -12.43 18.00 -2.48
CA VAL A 36 -11.75 18.19 -3.78
C VAL A 36 -10.66 19.25 -3.69
N ASN A 37 -10.92 20.37 -3.02
CA ASN A 37 -9.92 21.44 -2.82
C ASN A 37 -8.75 20.96 -1.95
N LEU A 38 -9.03 20.17 -0.91
CA LEU A 38 -8.00 19.58 -0.06
C LEU A 38 -7.09 18.63 -0.85
N VAL A 39 -7.68 17.73 -1.65
CA VAL A 39 -6.92 16.79 -2.48
C VAL A 39 -6.06 17.51 -3.53
N LYS A 40 -6.52 18.63 -4.06
CA LYS A 40 -5.77 19.43 -5.05
C LYS A 40 -4.55 20.13 -4.46
N ARG A 41 -4.41 20.24 -3.14
CA ARG A 41 -3.18 20.78 -2.54
C ARG A 41 -1.99 19.88 -2.92
N PRO A 42 -0.91 20.42 -3.53
CA PRO A 42 0.16 19.63 -4.14
C PRO A 42 0.76 18.57 -3.20
N GLY A 43 1.00 18.91 -1.96
CA GLY A 43 1.58 17.98 -1.00
C GLY A 43 0.65 16.84 -0.56
N ILE A 44 -0.67 17.04 -0.58
CA ILE A 44 -1.67 16.02 -0.22
C ILE A 44 -1.89 15.09 -1.41
N MET A 45 -2.01 15.63 -2.62
CA MET A 45 -2.14 14.82 -3.84
C MET A 45 -0.93 13.88 -4.02
N ALA A 46 0.29 14.38 -3.81
CA ALA A 46 1.49 13.55 -3.87
C ALA A 46 1.49 12.44 -2.80
N ALA A 47 1.05 12.75 -1.57
CA ALA A 47 0.95 11.76 -0.50
C ALA A 47 -0.13 10.69 -0.78
N ILE A 48 -1.24 11.06 -1.41
CA ILE A 48 -2.28 10.13 -1.84
C ILE A 48 -1.76 9.25 -2.98
N TYR A 49 -1.08 9.83 -3.96
CA TYR A 49 -0.55 9.10 -5.11
C TYR A 49 0.50 8.05 -4.70
N ILE A 50 1.46 8.41 -3.85
CA ILE A 50 2.45 7.43 -3.36
C ILE A 50 1.80 6.35 -2.49
N SER A 51 0.77 6.71 -1.71
CA SER A 51 -0.02 5.72 -0.94
C SER A 51 -0.73 4.73 -1.85
N LEU A 52 -1.38 5.22 -2.91
CA LEU A 52 -2.03 4.41 -3.93
C LEU A 52 -1.00 3.47 -4.59
N ALA A 53 0.14 3.99 -5.05
CA ALA A 53 1.17 3.20 -5.69
C ALA A 53 1.69 2.07 -4.79
N ILE A 54 2.09 2.37 -3.55
CA ILE A 54 2.60 1.37 -2.60
C ILE A 54 1.53 0.31 -2.28
N SER A 55 0.28 0.73 -2.04
CA SER A 55 -0.79 -0.21 -1.69
C SER A 55 -1.13 -1.12 -2.87
N SER A 56 -1.28 -0.56 -4.07
CA SER A 56 -1.59 -1.34 -5.28
C SER A 56 -0.48 -2.32 -5.64
N VAL A 57 0.78 -1.90 -5.54
CA VAL A 57 1.93 -2.80 -5.77
C VAL A 57 1.92 -3.94 -4.75
N ALA A 58 1.68 -3.65 -3.47
CA ALA A 58 1.61 -4.69 -2.45
C ALA A 58 0.51 -5.72 -2.73
N ASP A 59 -0.65 -5.29 -3.24
CA ASP A 59 -1.77 -6.18 -3.55
C ASP A 59 -1.53 -6.97 -4.85
N VAL A 60 -1.03 -6.32 -5.89
CA VAL A 60 -0.73 -6.97 -7.18
C VAL A 60 0.34 -8.06 -7.01
N LEU A 61 1.36 -7.83 -6.18
CA LEU A 61 2.38 -8.84 -5.89
C LEU A 61 1.79 -10.14 -5.29
N VAL A 62 0.71 -10.07 -4.52
CA VAL A 62 0.06 -11.29 -3.98
C VAL A 62 -0.50 -12.16 -5.10
N VAL A 63 -1.07 -11.53 -6.13
CA VAL A 63 -1.74 -12.20 -7.23
C VAL A 63 -0.74 -12.67 -8.29
N PHE A 64 0.25 -11.84 -8.63
CA PHE A 64 1.13 -12.10 -9.77
C PHE A 64 2.43 -12.85 -9.40
N LEU A 65 2.84 -12.91 -8.13
CA LEU A 65 3.95 -13.77 -7.71
C LEU A 65 3.68 -15.26 -7.96
N PRO A 66 2.49 -15.82 -7.63
CA PRO A 66 2.15 -17.19 -8.00
C PRO A 66 2.13 -17.42 -9.51
N LEU A 67 1.55 -16.48 -10.28
CA LEU A 67 1.49 -16.58 -11.73
C LEU A 67 2.90 -16.62 -12.33
N PHE A 68 3.77 -15.72 -11.92
CA PHE A 68 5.16 -15.69 -12.35
C PHE A 68 5.91 -16.98 -11.97
N GLY A 69 5.66 -17.52 -10.77
CA GLY A 69 6.24 -18.77 -10.33
C GLY A 69 5.79 -19.96 -11.20
N THR A 70 4.51 -20.00 -11.59
CA THR A 70 4.01 -21.08 -12.49
C THR A 70 4.55 -20.94 -13.90
N GLU A 71 4.65 -19.74 -14.45
CA GLU A 71 5.28 -19.48 -15.75
C GLU A 71 6.76 -19.93 -15.79
N ASN A 72 7.48 -19.82 -14.68
CA ASN A 72 8.88 -20.24 -14.54
C ASN A 72 9.04 -21.67 -14.02
N ASN A 73 7.98 -22.49 -14.00
CA ASN A 73 7.98 -23.89 -13.56
C ASN A 73 8.44 -24.09 -12.10
N PHE A 74 8.19 -23.13 -11.22
CA PHE A 74 8.47 -23.29 -9.79
C PHE A 74 7.49 -24.26 -9.15
N SER A 75 7.98 -25.07 -8.20
CA SER A 75 7.09 -25.99 -7.47
C SER A 75 6.05 -25.20 -6.64
N PRO A 76 4.85 -25.74 -6.45
CA PRO A 76 3.81 -25.12 -5.59
C PRO A 76 4.31 -24.83 -4.17
N TYR A 77 5.19 -25.68 -3.64
CA TYR A 77 5.83 -25.48 -2.35
C TYR A 77 6.72 -24.23 -2.34
N ALA A 78 7.54 -24.02 -3.38
CA ALA A 78 8.40 -22.83 -3.50
C ALA A 78 7.57 -21.55 -3.61
N ILE A 79 6.47 -21.57 -4.38
CA ILE A 79 5.54 -20.45 -4.51
C ILE A 79 4.92 -20.11 -3.14
N GLY A 80 4.44 -21.11 -2.42
CA GLY A 80 3.89 -20.96 -1.07
C GLY A 80 4.91 -20.38 -0.08
N ALA A 81 6.17 -20.85 -0.13
CA ALA A 81 7.26 -20.34 0.70
C ALA A 81 7.56 -18.86 0.39
N ILE A 82 7.59 -18.45 -0.89
CA ILE A 82 7.81 -17.07 -1.30
C ILE A 82 6.70 -16.15 -0.77
N LEU A 83 5.44 -16.58 -0.85
CA LEU A 83 4.31 -15.81 -0.30
C LEU A 83 4.39 -15.71 1.24
N ALA A 84 4.80 -16.79 1.90
CA ALA A 84 5.00 -16.80 3.37
C ALA A 84 6.14 -15.85 3.78
N ILE A 85 7.26 -15.84 3.04
CA ILE A 85 8.38 -14.89 3.23
C ILE A 85 7.86 -13.47 3.09
N ARG A 86 7.11 -13.16 2.03
CA ARG A 86 6.53 -11.83 1.83
C ARG A 86 5.65 -11.39 2.98
N ALA A 87 4.73 -12.24 3.43
CA ALA A 87 3.83 -11.93 4.54
C ALA A 87 4.60 -11.72 5.86
N GLY A 88 5.54 -12.62 6.16
CA GLY A 88 6.38 -12.56 7.35
C GLY A 88 7.24 -11.29 7.39
N THR A 89 7.87 -10.92 6.28
CA THR A 89 8.71 -9.71 6.21
C THR A 89 7.88 -8.42 6.29
N THR A 90 6.68 -8.40 5.73
CA THR A 90 5.74 -7.29 5.89
C THR A 90 5.32 -7.13 7.36
N MET A 91 5.09 -8.23 8.08
CA MET A 91 4.80 -8.20 9.52
C MET A 91 6.03 -7.74 10.31
N LEU A 92 7.20 -8.27 10.00
CA LEU A 92 8.46 -7.91 10.64
C LEU A 92 8.78 -6.42 10.48
N SER A 93 8.54 -5.85 9.31
CA SER A 93 8.77 -4.43 9.03
C SER A 93 8.00 -3.51 9.98
N ARG A 94 6.77 -3.91 10.37
CA ARG A 94 5.95 -3.13 11.31
C ARG A 94 6.52 -3.12 12.72
N LEU A 95 7.20 -4.19 13.16
CA LEU A 95 7.88 -4.25 14.46
C LEU A 95 9.09 -3.30 14.51
N PHE A 96 9.79 -3.14 13.39
CA PHE A 96 10.94 -2.25 13.30
C PHE A 96 10.58 -0.80 12.98
N LEU A 97 9.34 -0.53 12.56
CA LEU A 97 8.90 0.80 12.14
C LEU A 97 9.13 1.86 13.23
N GLY A 98 8.82 1.54 14.49
CA GLY A 98 9.03 2.46 15.61
C GLY A 98 10.49 2.88 15.77
N ARG A 99 11.42 1.91 15.70
CA ARG A 99 12.86 2.21 15.78
C ARG A 99 13.36 3.02 14.58
N LEU A 100 12.85 2.71 13.37
CA LEU A 100 13.20 3.45 12.15
C LEU A 100 12.69 4.90 12.21
N SER A 101 11.44 5.10 12.64
CA SER A 101 10.81 6.44 12.73
C SER A 101 11.45 7.34 13.78
N ASN A 102 12.11 6.75 14.81
CA ASN A 102 12.88 7.52 15.78
C ASN A 102 14.23 8.00 15.24
N ARG A 103 14.75 7.36 14.20
CA ARG A 103 16.11 7.62 13.67
C ARG A 103 16.10 8.41 12.35
N PHE A 104 15.04 8.27 11.57
CA PHE A 104 14.90 8.88 10.25
C PHE A 104 13.56 9.60 10.13
N SER A 105 13.51 10.67 9.34
CA SER A 105 12.24 11.36 9.06
C SER A 105 11.30 10.48 8.24
N THR A 106 9.99 10.69 8.43
CA THR A 106 8.92 9.99 7.66
C THR A 106 9.16 10.08 6.15
N PHE A 107 9.61 11.25 5.68
CA PHE A 107 9.90 11.49 4.28
C PHE A 107 11.09 10.67 3.78
N GLN A 108 12.20 10.63 4.53
CA GLN A 108 13.39 9.85 4.17
C GLN A 108 13.08 8.35 4.11
N LEU A 109 12.37 7.82 5.11
CA LEU A 109 11.98 6.42 5.15
C LEU A 109 11.07 6.06 3.97
N LEU A 110 10.11 6.92 3.65
CA LEU A 110 9.19 6.70 2.54
C LEU A 110 9.93 6.71 1.20
N TRP A 111 10.87 7.65 1.04
CA TRP A 111 11.66 7.78 -0.17
C TRP A 111 12.55 6.56 -0.41
N TRP A 112 13.32 6.14 0.61
CA TRP A 112 14.14 4.93 0.53
C TRP A 112 13.31 3.66 0.33
N SER A 113 12.21 3.53 1.05
CA SER A 113 11.27 2.42 0.91
C SER A 113 10.77 2.30 -0.54
N THR A 114 10.39 3.42 -1.16
CA THR A 114 9.87 3.40 -2.53
C THR A 114 10.96 3.09 -3.56
N ILE A 115 12.18 3.61 -3.39
CA ILE A 115 13.31 3.29 -4.27
C ILE A 115 13.64 1.81 -4.19
N ILE A 116 13.82 1.27 -2.98
CA ILE A 116 14.14 -0.14 -2.77
C ILE A 116 13.05 -1.02 -3.38
N SER A 117 11.78 -0.69 -3.16
CA SER A 117 10.66 -1.42 -3.76
C SER A 117 10.66 -1.37 -5.29
N THR A 118 11.00 -0.21 -5.87
CA THR A 118 11.12 -0.06 -7.33
C THR A 118 12.22 -0.97 -7.88
N LEU A 119 13.40 -0.95 -7.26
CA LEU A 119 14.53 -1.81 -7.67
C LEU A 119 14.19 -3.30 -7.50
N CYS A 120 13.51 -3.66 -6.42
CA CYS A 120 13.05 -5.04 -6.22
C CYS A 120 12.04 -5.46 -7.29
N CYS A 121 11.09 -4.60 -7.68
CA CYS A 121 10.15 -4.92 -8.75
C CYS A 121 10.88 -5.14 -10.08
N VAL A 122 11.87 -4.32 -10.42
CA VAL A 122 12.70 -4.56 -11.61
C VAL A 122 13.45 -5.89 -11.49
N ALA A 123 14.08 -6.15 -10.35
CA ALA A 123 14.85 -7.38 -10.14
C ALA A 123 13.98 -8.65 -10.18
N MET A 124 12.71 -8.58 -9.73
CA MET A 124 11.78 -9.71 -9.81
C MET A 124 11.53 -10.17 -11.24
N ALA A 125 11.46 -9.24 -12.20
CA ALA A 125 11.25 -9.57 -13.60
C ALA A 125 12.36 -10.46 -14.20
N PHE A 126 13.54 -10.45 -13.60
CA PHE A 126 14.73 -11.21 -14.05
C PHE A 126 15.08 -12.37 -13.10
N ALA A 127 14.20 -12.70 -12.16
CA ALA A 127 14.45 -13.76 -11.19
C ALA A 127 14.11 -15.15 -11.78
N HIS A 128 15.11 -15.90 -12.18
CA HIS A 128 14.94 -17.21 -12.82
C HIS A 128 14.93 -18.39 -11.83
N THR A 129 15.19 -18.17 -10.54
CA THR A 129 15.17 -19.23 -9.53
C THR A 129 14.30 -18.87 -8.33
N PRO A 130 13.67 -19.86 -7.66
CA PRO A 130 12.86 -19.62 -6.47
C PRO A 130 13.62 -18.91 -5.34
N ILE A 131 14.92 -19.22 -5.21
CA ILE A 131 15.80 -18.66 -4.16
C ILE A 131 16.04 -17.18 -4.43
N THR A 132 16.38 -16.80 -5.66
CA THR A 132 16.60 -15.41 -6.04
C THR A 132 15.32 -14.59 -5.90
N LEU A 133 14.18 -15.13 -6.36
CA LEU A 133 12.89 -14.48 -6.20
C LEU A 133 12.53 -14.31 -4.71
N GLY A 134 12.74 -15.35 -3.90
CA GLY A 134 12.49 -15.29 -2.46
C GLY A 134 13.32 -14.24 -1.73
N ALA A 135 14.62 -14.11 -2.07
CA ALA A 135 15.50 -13.09 -1.52
C ALA A 135 15.05 -11.66 -1.91
N ILE A 136 14.66 -11.45 -3.17
CA ILE A 136 14.15 -10.16 -3.63
C ILE A 136 12.82 -9.83 -2.94
N VAL A 137 11.92 -10.80 -2.84
CA VAL A 137 10.60 -10.65 -2.17
C VAL A 137 10.76 -10.37 -0.68
N PHE A 138 11.79 -10.92 -0.03
CA PHE A 138 12.12 -10.60 1.36
C PHE A 138 12.39 -9.10 1.53
N VAL A 139 13.24 -8.52 0.70
CA VAL A 139 13.58 -7.09 0.72
C VAL A 139 12.36 -6.23 0.34
N ALA A 140 11.63 -6.61 -0.71
CA ALA A 140 10.44 -5.91 -1.17
C ALA A 140 9.32 -5.92 -0.11
N GLY A 141 9.09 -7.07 0.54
CA GLY A 141 8.09 -7.21 1.59
C GLY A 141 8.38 -6.32 2.80
N PHE A 142 9.66 -6.23 3.19
CA PHE A 142 10.07 -5.32 4.27
C PHE A 142 9.85 -3.86 3.86
N SER A 143 10.32 -3.47 2.70
CA SER A 143 10.27 -2.09 2.19
C SER A 143 8.81 -1.62 1.99
N LEU A 144 7.97 -2.39 1.29
CA LEU A 144 6.54 -2.08 1.12
C LEU A 144 5.78 -2.06 2.45
N GLY A 145 6.15 -2.96 3.38
CA GLY A 145 5.55 -3.04 4.70
C GLY A 145 5.80 -1.81 5.57
N VAL A 146 6.97 -1.19 5.46
CA VAL A 146 7.30 0.11 6.07
C VAL A 146 6.54 1.24 5.37
N GLY A 147 6.45 1.22 4.04
CA GLY A 147 5.86 2.30 3.24
C GLY A 147 4.38 2.55 3.55
N GLN A 148 3.58 1.51 3.74
CA GLN A 148 2.13 1.64 3.98
C GLN A 148 1.77 2.52 5.19
N PRO A 149 2.28 2.27 6.42
CA PRO A 149 1.96 3.12 7.58
C PRO A 149 2.60 4.52 7.47
N LEU A 150 3.76 4.64 6.82
CA LEU A 150 4.40 5.94 6.62
C LEU A 150 3.59 6.87 5.72
N THR A 151 2.89 6.35 4.71
CA THR A 151 1.99 7.17 3.87
C THR A 151 0.82 7.73 4.68
N MET A 152 0.33 6.98 5.68
CA MET A 152 -0.71 7.45 6.59
C MET A 152 -0.18 8.58 7.47
N SER A 153 1.02 8.41 8.04
CA SER A 153 1.70 9.44 8.83
C SER A 153 1.94 10.71 8.01
N LEU A 154 2.39 10.56 6.76
CA LEU A 154 2.65 11.70 5.87
C LEU A 154 1.39 12.52 5.59
N VAL A 155 0.26 11.88 5.28
CA VAL A 155 -1.03 12.57 5.08
C VAL A 155 -1.45 13.29 6.34
N SER A 156 -1.33 12.64 7.50
CA SER A 156 -1.69 13.22 8.79
C SER A 156 -0.83 14.42 9.19
N GLN A 157 0.46 14.41 8.84
CA GLN A 157 1.40 15.52 9.11
C GLN A 157 1.16 16.74 8.20
N LYS A 158 0.64 16.52 6.99
CA LYS A 158 0.39 17.59 6.00
C LYS A 158 -1.01 18.20 6.11
N THR A 159 -1.83 17.76 7.07
CA THR A 159 -3.21 18.23 7.24
C THR A 159 -3.45 18.75 8.65
N GLU A 160 -4.24 19.81 8.75
CA GLU A 160 -4.73 20.33 10.02
C GLU A 160 -5.66 19.34 10.71
N SER A 161 -5.79 19.44 12.03
CA SER A 161 -6.60 18.52 12.83
C SER A 161 -8.07 18.45 12.37
N SER A 162 -8.63 19.60 11.94
CA SER A 162 -9.99 19.73 11.41
C SER A 162 -10.21 19.02 10.07
N GLU A 163 -9.19 18.96 9.22
CA GLU A 163 -9.25 18.37 7.87
C GLU A 163 -8.72 16.93 7.80
N ARG A 164 -8.11 16.42 8.89
CA ARG A 164 -7.42 15.13 8.91
C ARG A 164 -8.32 13.95 8.55
N ALA A 165 -9.56 13.92 9.06
CA ALA A 165 -10.50 12.86 8.74
C ALA A 165 -10.82 12.83 7.23
N MET A 166 -11.00 13.99 6.61
CA MET A 166 -11.28 14.15 5.19
C MET A 166 -10.06 13.71 4.34
N ALA A 167 -8.86 14.09 4.72
CA ALA A 167 -7.63 13.70 4.02
C ALA A 167 -7.37 12.20 4.07
N VAL A 168 -7.63 11.58 5.23
CA VAL A 168 -7.53 10.12 5.41
C VAL A 168 -8.56 9.40 4.55
N SER A 169 -9.80 9.89 4.52
CA SER A 169 -10.87 9.33 3.67
C SER A 169 -10.50 9.43 2.19
N ALA A 170 -10.00 10.58 1.74
CA ALA A 170 -9.54 10.76 0.35
C ALA A 170 -8.39 9.81 -0.01
N ARG A 171 -7.43 9.62 0.91
CA ARG A 171 -6.35 8.63 0.75
C ARG A 171 -6.91 7.21 0.61
N LEU A 172 -7.86 6.81 1.46
CA LEU A 172 -8.47 5.48 1.39
C LEU A 172 -9.22 5.28 0.07
N MET A 173 -9.97 6.29 -0.40
CA MET A 173 -10.62 6.25 -1.72
C MET A 173 -9.59 6.10 -2.83
N GLY A 174 -8.50 6.87 -2.81
CA GLY A 174 -7.40 6.73 -3.77
C GLY A 174 -6.81 5.32 -3.77
N ASN A 175 -6.56 4.74 -2.60
CA ASN A 175 -6.06 3.37 -2.49
C ASN A 175 -7.05 2.35 -3.07
N ARG A 176 -8.36 2.48 -2.78
CA ARG A 176 -9.40 1.59 -3.37
C ARG A 176 -9.47 1.71 -4.88
N PHE A 177 -9.36 2.92 -5.41
CA PHE A 177 -9.29 3.14 -6.85
C PHE A 177 -8.06 2.47 -7.46
N GLY A 178 -6.89 2.62 -6.84
CA GLY A 178 -5.68 1.93 -7.26
C GLY A 178 -5.78 0.41 -7.21
N GLN A 179 -6.38 -0.13 -6.14
CA GLN A 179 -6.62 -1.57 -5.97
C GLN A 179 -7.56 -2.16 -7.04
N PHE A 180 -8.42 -1.36 -7.64
CA PHE A 180 -9.26 -1.76 -8.76
C PHE A 180 -8.54 -1.60 -10.11
N LEU A 181 -7.96 -0.43 -10.36
CA LEU A 181 -7.38 -0.08 -11.66
C LEU A 181 -6.06 -0.80 -11.94
N VAL A 182 -5.14 -0.85 -10.96
CA VAL A 182 -3.79 -1.37 -11.18
C VAL A 182 -3.80 -2.87 -11.48
N PRO A 183 -4.57 -3.74 -10.81
CA PRO A 183 -4.68 -5.15 -11.20
C PRO A 183 -5.28 -5.36 -12.59
N ALA A 184 -6.24 -4.52 -13.02
CA ALA A 184 -6.81 -4.59 -14.35
C ALA A 184 -5.76 -4.30 -15.45
N VAL A 185 -4.95 -3.25 -15.25
CA VAL A 185 -3.82 -2.93 -16.14
C VAL A 185 -2.74 -4.02 -16.06
N ALA A 186 -2.42 -4.51 -14.86
CA ALA A 186 -1.46 -5.58 -14.67
C ALA A 186 -1.90 -6.88 -15.37
N GLY A 187 -3.20 -7.21 -15.32
CA GLY A 187 -3.76 -8.37 -16.03
C GLY A 187 -3.61 -8.26 -17.54
N SER A 188 -3.86 -7.08 -18.11
CA SER A 188 -3.66 -6.85 -19.56
C SER A 188 -2.19 -6.93 -19.97
N LEU A 189 -1.26 -6.43 -19.12
CA LEU A 189 0.18 -6.57 -19.33
C LEU A 189 0.63 -8.04 -19.25
N ALA A 190 0.12 -8.79 -18.26
CA ALA A 190 0.42 -10.22 -18.14
C ALA A 190 -0.04 -11.01 -19.37
N ALA A 191 -1.26 -10.74 -19.85
CA ALA A 191 -1.79 -11.41 -21.03
C ALA A 191 -1.00 -11.10 -22.32
N ALA A 192 -0.45 -9.89 -22.44
CA ALA A 192 0.31 -9.46 -23.61
C ALA A 192 1.79 -9.90 -23.59
N SER A 193 2.42 -9.94 -22.41
CA SER A 193 3.88 -10.05 -22.29
C SER A 193 4.36 -10.91 -21.10
N GLY A 194 3.45 -11.67 -20.49
CA GLY A 194 3.74 -12.52 -19.33
C GLY A 194 3.83 -11.77 -17.99
N ALA A 195 3.89 -12.54 -16.90
CA ALA A 195 3.89 -11.98 -15.54
C ALA A 195 5.14 -11.12 -15.22
N GLY A 196 6.27 -11.37 -15.89
CA GLY A 196 7.47 -10.54 -15.75
C GLY A 196 7.25 -9.07 -16.12
N ALA A 197 6.46 -8.81 -17.18
CA ALA A 197 6.13 -7.45 -17.61
C ALA A 197 5.32 -6.68 -16.56
N VAL A 198 4.52 -7.38 -15.77
CA VAL A 198 3.76 -6.76 -14.65
C VAL A 198 4.72 -6.12 -13.65
N PHE A 199 5.79 -6.80 -13.27
CA PHE A 199 6.75 -6.25 -12.31
C PHE A 199 7.44 -5.00 -12.83
N ILE A 200 7.73 -4.93 -14.14
CA ILE A 200 8.25 -3.71 -14.77
C ILE A 200 7.21 -2.58 -14.72
N GLY A 201 5.95 -2.87 -15.03
CA GLY A 201 4.85 -1.90 -14.91
C GLY A 201 4.68 -1.35 -13.49
N LEU A 202 4.79 -2.24 -12.47
CA LEU A 202 4.78 -1.84 -11.06
C LEU A 202 5.99 -0.97 -10.68
N ALA A 203 7.16 -1.27 -11.22
CA ALA A 203 8.36 -0.46 -11.01
C ALA A 203 8.18 0.95 -11.60
N VAL A 204 7.59 1.08 -12.79
CA VAL A 204 7.27 2.39 -13.39
C VAL A 204 6.28 3.16 -12.54
N LEU A 205 5.23 2.51 -12.03
CA LEU A 205 4.25 3.13 -11.13
C LEU A 205 4.90 3.68 -9.86
N LEU A 206 5.79 2.91 -9.22
CA LEU A 206 6.54 3.35 -8.04
C LEU A 206 7.52 4.49 -8.39
N ALA A 207 8.24 4.39 -9.48
CA ALA A 207 9.19 5.41 -9.92
C ALA A 207 8.49 6.76 -10.16
N THR A 208 7.35 6.77 -10.86
CA THR A 208 6.56 7.99 -11.08
C THR A 208 6.05 8.60 -9.77
N SER A 209 5.74 7.76 -8.77
CA SER A 209 5.31 8.24 -7.46
C SER A 209 6.42 8.97 -6.68
N ILE A 210 7.69 8.55 -6.83
CA ILE A 210 8.85 9.23 -6.23
C ILE A 210 9.02 10.65 -6.79
N PHE A 211 8.92 10.80 -8.11
CA PHE A 211 9.05 12.11 -8.76
C PHE A 211 7.95 13.08 -8.33
N SER A 212 6.73 12.57 -8.10
CA SER A 212 5.62 13.39 -7.62
C SER A 212 5.87 13.98 -6.21
N VAL A 213 6.60 13.27 -5.35
CA VAL A 213 6.92 13.72 -3.98
C VAL A 213 8.10 14.69 -3.96
N LYS A 214 9.09 14.53 -4.84
CA LYS A 214 10.27 15.41 -4.91
C LYS A 214 9.93 16.80 -5.46
N ARG A 215 8.86 16.94 -6.20
CA ARG A 215 8.46 18.20 -6.87
C ARG A 215 7.66 19.15 -5.97
N ASN A 216 7.34 18.77 -4.74
CA ASN A 216 6.59 19.51 -3.72
C ASN A 216 7.35 19.59 -2.40
#